data_e85a5a4589ebcc87b36c0c50652a010b
#
_entry.id   e85a5a4589ebcc87b36c0c50652a010b
#
_cell.length_a   1.000
_cell.length_b   1.000
_cell.length_c   1.000
_cell.angle_alpha   90.00
_cell.angle_beta   90.00
_cell.angle_gamma   90.00
#
_symmetry.space_group_name_H-M   'P 1'
#
loop_
_entity.id
_entity.type
_entity.pdbx_description
1 polymer ?
#
loop_
_entity_poly.entity_id
_entity_poly.type
_entity_poly.pdbx_seq_one_letter_code
_entity_poly.pdbx_strand_id
1 'polypeptide(L)'
;MFTAMTITFMPLLAPTNQMVYNTVQFYNGTVAVVAGTGVALLSFRLLPPLSPAYRTRRLLALTLRDLRRLARGWIPWAPEDWDGRMSGRLSALPDQAEPLQRSQLLAALSVGTEIFNLRLIARRMDLGSELDAALAALRRGDIVLAASHLSGLDDGLAARPGAAALRARCSILAMSEALTQHAGYFAAGEPG
;
A
#
# COMPACT_ATOMS: atom_id res chain seq x y z
N MET A 1 -18.97 0.30 -30.80
CA MET A 1 -20.34 0.28 -30.28
C MET A 1 -21.26 -0.65 -31.11
N PHE A 2 -21.11 -0.73 -32.44
CA PHE A 2 -21.93 -1.61 -33.31
C PHE A 2 -21.75 -3.11 -33.08
N THR A 3 -20.55 -3.58 -32.76
CA THR A 3 -20.24 -5.01 -32.59
C THR A 3 -20.95 -5.61 -31.37
N ALA A 4 -21.10 -4.87 -30.27
CA ALA A 4 -21.80 -5.35 -29.07
C ALA A 4 -23.30 -5.50 -29.33
N MET A 5 -23.88 -4.62 -30.15
CA MET A 5 -25.30 -4.67 -30.49
C MET A 5 -25.62 -5.89 -31.37
N THR A 6 -24.72 -6.22 -32.31
CA THR A 6 -24.91 -7.39 -33.20
C THR A 6 -24.81 -8.72 -32.43
N ILE A 7 -23.88 -8.83 -31.47
CA ILE A 7 -23.72 -10.05 -30.66
C ILE A 7 -24.94 -10.30 -29.76
N THR A 8 -25.59 -9.24 -29.29
CA THR A 8 -26.80 -9.37 -28.43
C THR A 8 -28.05 -9.62 -29.24
N PHE A 9 -28.15 -9.13 -30.49
CA PHE A 9 -29.33 -9.30 -31.34
C PHE A 9 -29.40 -10.64 -32.08
N MET A 10 -28.25 -11.24 -32.47
CA MET A 10 -28.23 -12.52 -33.18
C MET A 10 -28.87 -13.68 -32.40
N PRO A 11 -28.62 -13.86 -31.08
CA PRO A 11 -29.29 -14.91 -30.30
C PRO A 11 -30.81 -14.69 -30.16
N LEU A 12 -31.26 -13.43 -30.17
CA LEU A 12 -32.70 -13.09 -30.10
C LEU A 12 -33.44 -13.39 -31.38
N LEU A 13 -32.78 -13.27 -32.52
CA LEU A 13 -33.38 -13.55 -33.82
C LEU A 13 -33.37 -15.05 -34.20
N ALA A 14 -32.47 -15.86 -33.54
CA ALA A 14 -32.28 -17.29 -33.72
C ALA A 14 -33.06 -17.84 -34.90
N PRO A 15 -32.60 -17.69 -36.18
CA PRO A 15 -33.34 -18.15 -37.33
C PRO A 15 -33.40 -19.68 -37.32
N THR A 16 -34.45 -20.24 -36.76
CA THR A 16 -34.71 -21.67 -36.83
C THR A 16 -35.44 -21.98 -38.12
N ASN A 17 -35.01 -23.00 -38.83
CA ASN A 17 -35.55 -23.40 -40.16
C ASN A 17 -37.01 -23.96 -40.10
N GLN A 18 -37.63 -24.04 -38.90
CA GLN A 18 -39.01 -24.36 -38.67
C GLN A 18 -39.67 -23.22 -37.88
N MET A 19 -40.61 -22.54 -38.50
CA MET A 19 -41.41 -21.48 -37.86
C MET A 19 -42.33 -22.07 -36.78
N VAL A 20 -41.78 -22.34 -35.61
CA VAL A 20 -42.58 -22.59 -34.40
C VAL A 20 -42.67 -21.25 -33.67
N TYR A 21 -43.78 -20.54 -33.83
CA TYR A 21 -44.06 -19.31 -33.11
C TYR A 21 -44.36 -19.65 -31.63
N ASN A 22 -43.32 -19.83 -30.84
CA ASN A 22 -43.45 -19.95 -29.39
C ASN A 22 -43.30 -18.58 -28.72
N THR A 23 -44.42 -17.86 -28.64
CA THR A 23 -44.50 -16.50 -28.07
C THR A 23 -43.97 -16.46 -26.62
N VAL A 24 -44.21 -17.52 -25.86
CA VAL A 24 -43.76 -17.62 -24.48
C VAL A 24 -42.23 -17.67 -24.40
N GLN A 25 -41.59 -18.46 -25.27
CA GLN A 25 -40.14 -18.57 -25.34
C GLN A 25 -39.49 -17.26 -25.77
N PHE A 26 -40.10 -16.53 -26.71
CA PHE A 26 -39.66 -15.22 -27.15
C PHE A 26 -39.74 -14.20 -26.00
N TYR A 27 -40.85 -14.13 -25.27
CA TYR A 27 -41.00 -13.23 -24.13
C TYR A 27 -40.01 -13.55 -23.01
N ASN A 28 -39.83 -14.82 -22.66
CA ASN A 28 -38.87 -15.23 -21.64
C ASN A 28 -37.45 -14.88 -22.03
N GLY A 29 -37.06 -15.08 -23.30
CA GLY A 29 -35.75 -14.71 -23.82
C GLY A 29 -35.53 -13.20 -23.77
N THR A 30 -36.52 -12.42 -24.18
CA THR A 30 -36.45 -10.94 -24.17
C THR A 30 -36.34 -10.41 -22.75
N VAL A 31 -37.18 -10.91 -21.81
CA VAL A 31 -37.12 -10.52 -20.40
C VAL A 31 -35.77 -10.89 -19.79
N ALA A 32 -35.22 -12.07 -20.08
CA ALA A 32 -33.93 -12.50 -19.57
C ALA A 32 -32.79 -11.58 -20.06
N VAL A 33 -32.81 -11.19 -21.33
CA VAL A 33 -31.80 -10.27 -21.89
C VAL A 33 -31.91 -8.87 -21.27
N VAL A 34 -33.14 -8.35 -21.16
CA VAL A 34 -33.34 -7.00 -20.53
C VAL A 34 -32.97 -7.04 -19.05
N ALA A 35 -33.38 -8.07 -18.31
CA ALA A 35 -33.01 -8.22 -16.92
C ALA A 35 -31.47 -8.38 -16.74
N GLY A 36 -30.85 -9.23 -17.55
CA GLY A 36 -29.39 -9.43 -17.51
C GLY A 36 -28.61 -8.15 -17.82
N THR A 37 -29.03 -7.40 -18.84
CA THR A 37 -28.44 -6.10 -19.18
C THR A 37 -28.67 -5.08 -18.08
N GLY A 38 -29.87 -5.05 -17.49
CA GLY A 38 -30.19 -4.18 -16.35
C GLY A 38 -29.34 -4.47 -15.11
N VAL A 39 -29.17 -5.75 -14.76
CA VAL A 39 -28.30 -6.17 -13.65
C VAL A 39 -26.85 -5.82 -13.93
N ALA A 40 -26.35 -6.02 -15.15
CA ALA A 40 -25.00 -5.66 -15.54
C ALA A 40 -24.75 -4.14 -15.41
N LEU A 41 -25.66 -3.31 -15.93
CA LEU A 41 -25.60 -1.85 -15.80
C LEU A 41 -25.64 -1.40 -14.32
N LEU A 42 -26.51 -2.03 -13.52
CA LEU A 42 -26.61 -1.75 -12.09
C LEU A 42 -25.32 -2.14 -11.36
N SER A 43 -24.72 -3.29 -11.71
CA SER A 43 -23.44 -3.74 -11.15
C SER A 43 -22.31 -2.77 -11.46
N PHE A 44 -22.22 -2.25 -12.69
CA PHE A 44 -21.24 -1.24 -13.06
C PHE A 44 -21.47 0.11 -12.35
N ARG A 45 -22.70 0.43 -12.01
CA ARG A 45 -23.04 1.67 -11.28
C ARG A 45 -22.82 1.53 -9.77
N LEU A 46 -23.04 0.34 -9.21
CA LEU A 46 -22.85 0.04 -7.78
C LEU A 46 -21.40 -0.27 -7.44
N LEU A 47 -20.61 -0.75 -8.40
CA LEU A 47 -19.16 -0.95 -8.27
C LEU A 47 -18.46 0.23 -8.96
N PRO A 48 -18.38 1.40 -8.33
CA PRO A 48 -17.64 2.49 -8.94
C PRO A 48 -16.22 2.00 -9.22
N PRO A 49 -15.66 2.25 -10.41
CA PRO A 49 -14.28 1.92 -10.69
C PRO A 49 -13.45 2.58 -9.59
N LEU A 50 -12.72 1.76 -8.81
CA LEU A 50 -11.89 2.24 -7.72
C LEU A 50 -11.01 3.36 -8.29
N SER A 51 -11.32 4.61 -7.94
CA SER A 51 -10.62 5.75 -8.52
C SER A 51 -9.12 5.61 -8.27
N PRO A 52 -8.26 6.01 -9.18
CA PRO A 52 -6.80 5.96 -8.98
C PRO A 52 -6.40 6.59 -7.65
N ALA A 53 -7.04 7.68 -7.25
CA ALA A 53 -6.81 8.34 -5.98
C ALA A 53 -7.15 7.45 -4.78
N TYR A 54 -8.25 6.69 -4.81
CA TYR A 54 -8.61 5.74 -3.76
C TYR A 54 -7.60 4.60 -3.66
N ARG A 55 -7.18 4.04 -4.82
CA ARG A 55 -6.15 2.98 -4.85
C ARG A 55 -4.84 3.47 -4.25
N THR A 56 -4.40 4.66 -4.60
CA THR A 56 -3.17 5.26 -4.07
C THR A 56 -3.25 5.47 -2.56
N ARG A 57 -4.34 6.08 -2.06
CA ARG A 57 -4.54 6.26 -0.62
C ARG A 57 -4.54 4.94 0.14
N ARG A 58 -5.19 3.92 -0.41
CA ARG A 58 -5.20 2.57 0.18
C ARG A 58 -3.81 1.95 0.22
N LEU A 59 -3.01 2.08 -0.84
CA LEU A 59 -1.63 1.58 -0.88
C LEU A 59 -0.76 2.28 0.17
N LEU A 60 -0.85 3.61 0.31
CA LEU A 60 -0.14 4.37 1.31
C LEU A 60 -0.56 3.98 2.74
N ALA A 61 -1.85 3.83 3.00
CA ALA A 61 -2.36 3.39 4.30
C ALA A 61 -1.88 1.98 4.67
N LEU A 62 -1.93 1.02 3.73
CA LEU A 62 -1.41 -0.33 3.94
C LEU A 62 0.10 -0.33 4.19
N THR A 63 0.84 0.53 3.52
CA THR A 63 2.29 0.67 3.72
C THR A 63 2.61 1.19 5.11
N LEU A 64 1.93 2.24 5.55
CA LEU A 64 2.10 2.79 6.90
C LEU A 64 1.72 1.77 7.99
N ARG A 65 0.66 1.02 7.78
CA ARG A 65 0.26 -0.06 8.68
C ARG A 65 1.32 -1.15 8.79
N ASP A 66 1.88 -1.58 7.67
CA ASP A 66 2.94 -2.59 7.67
C ASP A 66 4.22 -2.06 8.30
N LEU A 67 4.58 -0.78 8.06
CA LEU A 67 5.71 -0.12 8.72
C LEU A 67 5.53 -0.07 10.24
N ARG A 68 4.33 0.28 10.72
CA ARG A 68 4.01 0.27 12.16
C ARG A 68 4.06 -1.12 12.77
N ARG A 69 3.66 -2.13 12.01
CA ARG A 69 3.83 -3.54 12.43
C ARG A 69 5.30 -3.91 12.50
N LEU A 70 6.09 -3.52 11.50
CA LEU A 70 7.53 -3.71 11.51
C LEU A 70 8.16 -3.02 12.73
N ALA A 71 7.78 -1.78 13.04
CA ALA A 71 8.25 -1.05 14.21
C ALA A 71 7.91 -1.75 15.56
N ARG A 72 6.85 -2.56 15.61
CA ARG A 72 6.47 -3.34 16.80
C ARG A 72 7.44 -4.49 17.12
N GLY A 73 8.21 -4.98 16.16
CA GLY A 73 9.28 -5.96 16.40
C GLY A 73 8.89 -7.43 16.28
N TRP A 74 7.63 -7.75 16.05
CA TRP A 74 7.15 -9.14 16.05
C TRP A 74 6.64 -9.60 14.67
N ILE A 75 7.45 -9.38 13.62
CA ILE A 75 7.10 -9.92 12.33
C ILE A 75 8.26 -10.83 11.87
N PRO A 76 7.97 -12.08 11.47
CA PRO A 76 8.97 -13.00 10.93
C PRO A 76 9.30 -12.65 9.45
N TRP A 77 9.35 -11.34 9.12
CA TRP A 77 9.72 -10.91 7.78
C TRP A 77 11.22 -10.79 7.67
N ALA A 78 11.74 -11.41 6.62
CA ALA A 78 13.09 -11.13 6.17
C ALA A 78 13.13 -9.75 5.48
N PRO A 79 14.30 -9.09 5.41
CA PRO A 79 14.45 -7.84 4.65
C PRO A 79 13.94 -7.96 3.22
N GLU A 80 14.16 -9.11 2.59
CA GLU A 80 13.73 -9.41 1.21
C GLU A 80 12.20 -9.42 1.06
N ASP A 81 11.47 -9.87 2.08
CA ASP A 81 9.99 -9.84 2.10
C ASP A 81 9.47 -8.41 2.14
N TRP A 82 10.16 -7.53 2.86
CA TRP A 82 9.84 -6.10 2.90
C TRP A 82 10.05 -5.47 1.54
N ASP A 83 11.22 -5.66 0.95
CA ASP A 83 11.58 -5.10 -0.35
C ASP A 83 10.64 -5.61 -1.46
N GLY A 84 10.30 -6.90 -1.46
CA GLY A 84 9.35 -7.48 -2.39
C GLY A 84 7.95 -6.88 -2.28
N ARG A 85 7.44 -6.68 -1.04
CA ARG A 85 6.15 -6.02 -0.80
C ARG A 85 6.13 -4.58 -1.26
N MET A 86 7.18 -3.83 -0.98
CA MET A 86 7.27 -2.43 -1.35
C MET A 86 7.41 -2.25 -2.86
N SER A 87 8.22 -3.08 -3.52
CA SER A 87 8.34 -3.10 -4.97
C SER A 87 7.01 -3.43 -5.64
N GLY A 88 6.27 -4.42 -5.12
CA GLY A 88 4.94 -4.74 -5.61
C GLY A 88 3.95 -3.58 -5.46
N ARG A 89 4.03 -2.81 -4.36
CA ARG A 89 3.18 -1.62 -4.17
C ARG A 89 3.57 -0.46 -5.07
N LEU A 90 4.86 -0.25 -5.27
CA LEU A 90 5.36 0.76 -6.21
C LEU A 90 4.89 0.47 -7.63
N SER A 91 4.95 -0.79 -8.06
CA SER A 91 4.47 -1.23 -9.37
C SER A 91 2.94 -1.14 -9.51
N ALA A 92 2.21 -1.29 -8.40
CA ALA A 92 0.75 -1.18 -8.38
C ALA A 92 0.24 0.28 -8.28
N LEU A 93 1.16 1.24 -8.12
CA LEU A 93 0.81 2.65 -8.04
C LEU A 93 0.33 3.14 -9.41
N PRO A 94 -0.85 3.79 -9.51
CA PRO A 94 -1.33 4.35 -10.78
C PRO A 94 -0.35 5.38 -11.36
N ASP A 95 -0.28 5.45 -12.69
CA ASP A 95 0.56 6.45 -13.38
C ASP A 95 0.15 7.89 -13.04
N GLN A 96 -1.13 8.10 -12.72
CA GLN A 96 -1.71 9.38 -12.30
C GLN A 96 -1.41 9.75 -10.84
N ALA A 97 -0.69 8.89 -10.09
CA ALA A 97 -0.33 9.20 -8.71
C ALA A 97 0.57 10.45 -8.64
N GLU A 98 0.27 11.32 -7.69
CA GLU A 98 1.05 12.54 -7.48
C GLU A 98 2.50 12.21 -7.11
N PRO A 99 3.47 13.04 -7.53
CA PRO A 99 4.88 12.85 -7.17
C PRO A 99 5.11 12.73 -5.66
N LEU A 100 4.35 13.48 -4.85
CA LEU A 100 4.40 13.41 -3.39
C LEU A 100 4.00 12.03 -2.86
N GLN A 101 2.96 11.41 -3.43
CA GLN A 101 2.49 10.08 -3.02
C GLN A 101 3.53 9.00 -3.34
N ARG A 102 4.21 9.14 -4.47
CA ARG A 102 5.30 8.25 -4.87
C ARG A 102 6.50 8.39 -3.94
N SER A 103 6.88 9.63 -3.59
CA SER A 103 7.99 9.89 -2.65
C SER A 103 7.66 9.40 -1.24
N GLN A 104 6.42 9.50 -0.77
CA GLN A 104 5.98 8.93 0.51
C GLN A 104 6.14 7.41 0.56
N LEU A 105 5.82 6.71 -0.53
CA LEU A 105 6.00 5.27 -0.61
C LEU A 105 7.48 4.87 -0.61
N LEU A 106 8.33 5.63 -1.32
CA LEU A 106 9.78 5.43 -1.30
C LEU A 106 10.39 5.74 0.08
N ALA A 107 9.92 6.80 0.74
CA ALA A 107 10.33 7.11 2.10
C ALA A 107 9.98 5.98 3.08
N ALA A 108 8.79 5.40 2.96
CA ALA A 108 8.40 4.26 3.78
C ALA A 108 9.25 3.02 3.51
N LEU A 109 9.62 2.76 2.25
CA LEU A 109 10.56 1.69 1.89
C LEU A 109 11.90 1.91 2.59
N SER A 110 12.48 3.10 2.45
CA SER A 110 13.75 3.46 3.09
C SER A 110 13.69 3.29 4.61
N VAL A 111 12.68 3.88 5.28
CA VAL A 111 12.52 3.76 6.73
C VAL A 111 12.42 2.30 7.18
N GLY A 112 11.68 1.47 6.46
CA GLY A 112 11.55 0.05 6.78
C GLY A 112 12.88 -0.70 6.64
N THR A 113 13.63 -0.45 5.58
CA THR A 113 14.96 -1.03 5.37
C THR A 113 15.93 -0.62 6.48
N GLU A 114 15.90 0.65 6.90
CA GLU A 114 16.74 1.14 7.98
C GLU A 114 16.35 0.56 9.35
N ILE A 115 15.08 0.24 9.58
CA ILE A 115 14.66 -0.48 10.80
C ILE A 115 15.32 -1.86 10.88
N PHE A 116 15.40 -2.61 9.77
CA PHE A 116 16.11 -3.90 9.76
C PHE A 116 17.60 -3.74 10.03
N ASN A 117 18.25 -2.78 9.37
CA ASN A 117 19.66 -2.47 9.55
C ASN A 117 19.98 -2.09 11.00
N LEU A 118 19.21 -1.17 11.57
CA LEU A 118 19.39 -0.71 12.95
C LEU A 118 19.18 -1.83 13.96
N ARG A 119 18.17 -2.68 13.78
CA ARG A 119 17.94 -3.82 14.68
C ARG A 119 19.09 -4.82 14.66
N LEU A 120 19.64 -5.10 13.48
CA LEU A 120 20.80 -5.97 13.36
C LEU A 120 22.01 -5.42 14.10
N ILE A 121 22.27 -4.12 14.01
CA ILE A 121 23.37 -3.45 14.67
C ILE A 121 23.10 -3.29 16.17
N ALA A 122 21.89 -2.89 16.56
CA ALA A 122 21.50 -2.68 17.95
C ALA A 122 21.67 -3.92 18.81
N ARG A 123 21.34 -5.11 18.26
CA ARG A 123 21.60 -6.40 18.95
C ARG A 123 23.07 -6.67 19.23
N ARG A 124 23.98 -6.16 18.39
CA ARG A 124 25.42 -6.33 18.53
C ARG A 124 26.06 -5.29 19.45
N MET A 125 25.41 -4.15 19.62
CA MET A 125 25.96 -2.98 20.33
C MET A 125 25.24 -2.69 21.66
N ASP A 126 24.27 -3.50 22.03
CA ASP A 126 23.42 -3.32 23.23
C ASP A 126 22.71 -1.97 23.27
N LEU A 127 22.07 -1.62 22.13
CA LEU A 127 21.31 -0.38 21.92
C LEU A 127 19.82 -0.66 21.71
N GLY A 128 19.36 -1.83 22.15
CA GLY A 128 17.98 -2.28 21.87
C GLY A 128 16.94 -1.38 22.52
N SER A 129 17.13 -0.95 23.73
CA SER A 129 16.17 -0.14 24.50
C SER A 129 15.93 1.23 23.91
N GLU A 130 16.99 1.91 23.48
CA GLU A 130 16.91 3.24 22.87
C GLU A 130 16.25 3.17 21.49
N LEU A 131 16.61 2.16 20.69
CA LEU A 131 15.99 1.93 19.42
C LEU A 131 14.49 1.60 19.56
N ASP A 132 14.13 0.75 20.54
CA ASP A 132 12.74 0.38 20.79
C ASP A 132 11.90 1.59 21.23
N ALA A 133 12.46 2.56 21.95
CA ALA A 133 11.80 3.81 22.30
C ALA A 133 11.49 4.66 21.06
N ALA A 134 12.45 4.79 20.14
CA ALA A 134 12.26 5.48 18.86
C ALA A 134 11.18 4.79 18.01
N LEU A 135 11.24 3.47 17.89
CA LEU A 135 10.26 2.68 17.12
C LEU A 135 8.87 2.71 17.76
N ALA A 136 8.77 2.75 19.09
CA ALA A 136 7.50 2.91 19.79
C ALA A 136 6.86 4.27 19.53
N ALA A 137 7.65 5.35 19.45
CA ALA A 137 7.17 6.67 19.07
C ALA A 137 6.69 6.69 17.60
N LEU A 138 7.47 6.13 16.67
CA LEU A 138 7.07 5.98 15.26
C LEU A 138 5.75 5.22 15.11
N ARG A 139 5.56 4.15 15.87
CA ARG A 139 4.31 3.37 15.86
C ARG A 139 3.10 4.19 16.27
N ARG A 140 3.26 5.11 17.23
CA ARG A 140 2.19 6.03 17.68
C ARG A 140 1.95 7.17 16.69
N GLY A 141 2.81 7.34 15.69
CA GLY A 141 2.78 8.49 14.78
C GLY A 141 3.38 9.76 15.40
N ASP A 142 4.06 9.64 16.52
CA ASP A 142 4.78 10.76 17.14
C ASP A 142 6.17 10.91 16.53
N ILE A 143 6.19 11.62 15.40
CA ILE A 143 7.40 11.75 14.59
C ILE A 143 8.44 12.62 15.29
N VAL A 144 8.00 13.63 16.03
CA VAL A 144 8.91 14.52 16.78
C VAL A 144 9.64 13.73 17.86
N LEU A 145 8.91 12.94 18.63
CA LEU A 145 9.47 12.10 19.66
C LEU A 145 10.37 10.99 19.06
N ALA A 146 9.96 10.41 17.93
CA ALA A 146 10.78 9.41 17.23
C ALA A 146 12.13 10.01 16.78
N ALA A 147 12.10 11.20 16.17
CA ALA A 147 13.31 11.90 15.75
C ALA A 147 14.20 12.28 16.94
N SER A 148 13.61 12.69 18.05
CA SER A 148 14.37 13.01 19.29
C SER A 148 15.09 11.78 19.83
N HIS A 149 14.43 10.62 19.91
CA HIS A 149 15.07 9.38 20.33
C HIS A 149 16.18 8.93 19.37
N LEU A 150 15.97 9.08 18.04
CA LEU A 150 16.99 8.78 17.04
C LEU A 150 18.21 9.71 17.16
N SER A 151 18.00 11.00 17.42
CA SER A 151 19.09 11.95 17.68
C SER A 151 19.89 11.58 18.91
N GLY A 152 19.23 11.24 20.03
CA GLY A 152 19.92 10.79 21.24
C GLY A 152 20.74 9.51 21.01
N LEU A 153 20.21 8.59 20.18
CA LEU A 153 20.93 7.38 19.77
C LEU A 153 22.17 7.71 18.92
N ASP A 154 22.06 8.67 17.99
CA ASP A 154 23.20 9.13 17.18
C ASP A 154 24.30 9.75 18.05
N ASP A 155 23.94 10.60 19.01
CA ASP A 155 24.87 11.23 19.95
C ASP A 155 25.62 10.16 20.79
N GLY A 156 24.89 9.15 21.26
CA GLY A 156 25.50 8.01 21.99
C GLY A 156 26.45 7.17 21.11
N LEU A 157 26.19 7.09 19.83
CA LEU A 157 27.04 6.39 18.86
C LEU A 157 28.24 7.22 18.41
N ALA A 158 28.18 8.55 18.47
CA ALA A 158 29.27 9.43 18.06
C ALA A 158 30.55 9.20 18.86
N ALA A 159 30.40 8.82 20.13
CA ALA A 159 31.52 8.50 20.99
C ALA A 159 32.11 7.09 20.78
N ARG A 160 31.43 6.23 19.99
CA ARG A 160 31.84 4.83 19.78
C ARG A 160 32.62 4.70 18.48
N PRO A 161 33.90 4.27 18.48
CA PRO A 161 34.65 4.04 17.26
C PRO A 161 34.19 2.75 16.54
N GLY A 162 34.35 2.73 15.22
CA GLY A 162 34.18 1.51 14.44
C GLY A 162 33.13 1.58 13.33
N ALA A 163 33.28 0.71 12.35
CA ALA A 163 32.44 0.69 11.15
C ALA A 163 30.95 0.36 11.44
N ALA A 164 30.68 -0.35 12.53
CA ALA A 164 29.30 -0.66 12.94
C ALA A 164 28.59 0.60 13.47
N ALA A 165 29.25 1.38 14.31
CA ALA A 165 28.73 2.65 14.81
C ALA A 165 28.48 3.64 13.68
N LEU A 166 29.43 3.77 12.75
CA LEU A 166 29.28 4.63 11.58
C LEU A 166 28.09 4.22 10.72
N ARG A 167 27.92 2.92 10.43
CA ARG A 167 26.77 2.42 9.69
C ARG A 167 25.45 2.71 10.40
N ALA A 168 25.39 2.50 11.72
CA ALA A 168 24.20 2.81 12.50
C ALA A 168 23.85 4.30 12.40
N ARG A 169 24.83 5.18 12.51
CA ARG A 169 24.64 6.63 12.37
C ARG A 169 24.13 7.02 10.98
N CYS A 170 24.67 6.43 9.90
CA CYS A 170 24.15 6.63 8.55
C CYS A 170 22.67 6.18 8.45
N SER A 171 22.32 5.02 9.02
CA SER A 171 20.94 4.52 9.04
C SER A 171 20.01 5.44 9.84
N ILE A 172 20.46 5.95 10.99
CA ILE A 172 19.70 6.90 11.81
C ILE A 172 19.45 8.20 11.03
N LEU A 173 20.49 8.73 10.40
CA LEU A 173 20.38 9.96 9.61
C LEU A 173 19.39 9.81 8.46
N ALA A 174 19.51 8.73 7.68
CA ALA A 174 18.60 8.43 6.57
C ALA A 174 17.16 8.27 7.04
N MET A 175 16.94 7.56 8.16
CA MET A 175 15.62 7.40 8.76
C MET A 175 15.04 8.72 9.27
N SER A 176 15.85 9.53 9.98
CA SER A 176 15.42 10.83 10.53
C SER A 176 15.05 11.80 9.41
N GLU A 177 15.82 11.84 8.34
CA GLU A 177 15.57 12.68 7.16
C GLU A 177 14.22 12.28 6.50
N ALA A 178 14.02 11.00 6.23
CA ALA A 178 12.79 10.50 5.63
C ALA A 178 11.56 10.80 6.49
N LEU A 179 11.67 10.62 7.82
CA LEU A 179 10.59 10.91 8.77
C LEU A 179 10.27 12.40 8.82
N THR A 180 11.27 13.27 8.80
CA THR A 180 11.08 14.73 8.85
C THR A 180 10.49 15.27 7.56
N GLN A 181 11.01 14.86 6.40
CA GLN A 181 10.50 15.29 5.09
C GLN A 181 9.06 14.87 4.85
N HIS A 182 8.65 13.73 5.37
CA HIS A 182 7.30 13.17 5.19
C HIS A 182 6.52 13.05 6.50
N ALA A 183 6.76 13.96 7.46
CA ALA A 183 6.18 13.91 8.81
C ALA A 183 4.65 13.76 8.80
N GLY A 184 3.95 14.52 7.94
CA GLY A 184 2.50 14.43 7.82
C GLY A 184 1.99 13.05 7.38
N TYR A 185 2.75 12.33 6.56
CA TYR A 185 2.41 10.97 6.15
C TYR A 185 2.60 9.97 7.30
N PHE A 186 3.73 10.02 7.99
CA PHE A 186 4.03 9.08 9.08
C PHE A 186 3.21 9.36 10.35
N ALA A 187 2.80 10.61 10.59
CA ALA A 187 1.91 10.98 11.68
C ALA A 187 0.44 10.61 11.43
N ALA A 188 0.05 10.38 10.17
CA ALA A 188 -1.34 10.06 9.83
C ALA A 188 -1.84 8.86 10.65
N GLY A 189 -2.95 9.05 11.38
CA GLY A 189 -3.62 7.99 12.13
C GLY A 189 -4.08 6.86 11.20
N GLU A 190 -4.33 5.65 11.75
CA GLU A 190 -5.04 4.63 10.97
C GLU A 190 -6.40 5.22 10.59
N PRO A 191 -6.78 5.20 9.30
CA PRO A 191 -8.16 5.47 8.95
C PRO A 191 -9.01 4.38 9.60
N GLY A 192 -9.89 4.80 10.51
CA GLY A 192 -10.83 3.94 11.21
C GLY A 192 -11.79 3.20 10.26
#